data_96c7135b4a66ba8091f433782bfd9193
#
_entry.id   96c7135b4a66ba8091f433782bfd9193
#
_cell.length_a   1.000
_cell.length_b   1.000
_cell.length_c   1.000
_cell.angle_alpha   90.00
_cell.angle_beta   90.00
_cell.angle_gamma   90.00
#
_symmetry.space_group_name_H-M   'P 1'
#
loop_
_entity.id
_entity.type
_entity.pdbx_description
1 polymer ?
#
loop_
_entity_poly.entity_id
_entity_poly.type
_entity_poly.pdbx_seq_one_letter_code
_entity_poly.pdbx_strand_id
1 'polypeptide(L)'
;MVDPRVPERLRWAVQLLDVSPDDEILEIGPGPGVSVALICEQLVGGRITIIERSATAVQRATRRNADHVASGRAVFHHLDLAEVDLVRRALTGQHFDKALAVNINLFWVRPADAELQLIKDLLRPGGVLRLVYEAPGEEQASRAAKAVTAALADRGFATAVTTASSPSLMCIAGRPTHDA
;
A
#
# COMPACT_ATOMS: atom_id res chain seq x y z
N MET A 1 -3.15 -23.80 -5.67
CA MET A 1 -2.05 -23.84 -6.68
C MET A 1 -1.67 -22.40 -6.96
N VAL A 2 -0.41 -22.02 -6.76
CA VAL A 2 0.06 -20.63 -6.92
C VAL A 2 0.16 -20.32 -8.42
N ASP A 3 -0.51 -19.28 -8.92
CA ASP A 3 -0.39 -18.84 -10.33
C ASP A 3 1.05 -18.30 -10.57
N PRO A 4 1.87 -18.97 -11.40
CA PRO A 4 3.25 -18.58 -11.64
C PRO A 4 3.39 -17.22 -12.36
N ARG A 5 2.30 -16.68 -12.89
CA ARG A 5 2.27 -15.37 -13.57
C ARG A 5 2.21 -14.20 -12.60
N VAL A 6 1.90 -14.45 -11.32
CA VAL A 6 1.89 -13.39 -10.30
C VAL A 6 3.32 -13.17 -9.79
N PRO A 7 3.86 -11.95 -9.86
CA PRO A 7 5.19 -11.64 -9.32
C PRO A 7 5.30 -11.99 -7.83
N GLU A 8 6.44 -12.57 -7.43
CA GLU A 8 6.68 -13.00 -6.05
C GLU A 8 6.46 -11.86 -5.05
N ARG A 9 6.96 -10.65 -5.35
CA ARG A 9 6.79 -9.48 -4.50
C ARG A 9 5.33 -9.14 -4.19
N LEU A 10 4.41 -9.36 -5.15
CA LEU A 10 2.99 -9.07 -4.93
C LEU A 10 2.33 -10.14 -4.08
N ARG A 11 2.65 -11.42 -4.30
CA ARG A 11 2.17 -12.49 -3.42
C ARG A 11 2.63 -12.28 -2.00
N TRP A 12 3.93 -12.01 -1.84
CA TRP A 12 4.52 -11.79 -0.52
C TRP A 12 3.96 -10.53 0.17
N ALA A 13 3.78 -9.44 -0.58
CA ALA A 13 3.15 -8.23 -0.05
C ALA A 13 1.73 -8.47 0.48
N VAL A 14 0.90 -9.19 -0.30
CA VAL A 14 -0.47 -9.53 0.11
C VAL A 14 -0.48 -10.53 1.27
N GLN A 15 0.44 -11.50 1.29
CA GLN A 15 0.60 -12.39 2.44
C GLN A 15 0.96 -11.62 3.71
N LEU A 16 1.91 -10.68 3.63
CA LEU A 16 2.28 -9.84 4.78
C LEU A 16 1.16 -8.87 5.18
N LEU A 17 0.33 -8.44 4.23
CA LEU A 17 -0.80 -7.57 4.52
C LEU A 17 -1.78 -8.26 5.47
N ASP A 18 -1.86 -9.60 5.43
CA ASP A 18 -2.68 -10.43 6.33
C ASP A 18 -4.15 -9.97 6.30
N VAL A 19 -4.73 -10.05 5.11
CA VAL A 19 -6.07 -9.52 4.82
C VAL A 19 -7.13 -10.25 5.64
N SER A 20 -7.90 -9.51 6.43
CA SER A 20 -9.11 -10.01 7.08
C SER A 20 -10.34 -9.80 6.19
N PRO A 21 -11.38 -10.64 6.28
CA PRO A 21 -12.55 -10.58 5.39
C PRO A 21 -13.26 -9.23 5.35
N ASP A 22 -13.22 -8.47 6.44
CA ASP A 22 -13.94 -7.20 6.60
C ASP A 22 -13.02 -5.98 6.62
N ASP A 23 -11.75 -6.13 6.24
CA ASP A 23 -10.79 -5.01 6.21
C ASP A 23 -11.21 -3.93 5.21
N GLU A 24 -11.08 -2.68 5.62
CA GLU A 24 -11.02 -1.52 4.73
C GLU A 24 -9.54 -1.26 4.40
N ILE A 25 -9.15 -1.43 3.13
CA ILE A 25 -7.75 -1.40 2.70
C ILE A 25 -7.53 -0.21 1.75
N LEU A 26 -6.41 0.51 1.93
CA LEU A 26 -5.92 1.50 0.99
C LEU A 26 -4.73 0.94 0.23
N GLU A 27 -4.77 0.90 -1.11
CA GLU A 27 -3.59 0.59 -1.93
C GLU A 27 -3.15 1.80 -2.75
N ILE A 28 -1.86 2.09 -2.70
CA ILE A 28 -1.23 3.21 -3.40
C ILE A 28 -0.39 2.67 -4.55
N GLY A 29 -0.75 3.04 -5.78
CA GLY A 29 0.00 2.72 -6.98
C GLY A 29 0.05 1.23 -7.34
N PRO A 30 -1.09 0.51 -7.44
CA PRO A 30 -1.11 -0.92 -7.78
C PRO A 30 -0.68 -1.22 -9.22
N GLY A 31 -0.44 -0.20 -10.04
CA GLY A 31 -0.13 -0.37 -11.45
C GLY A 31 -1.24 -1.15 -12.20
N PRO A 32 -0.95 -2.35 -12.76
CA PRO A 32 -1.93 -3.13 -13.51
C PRO A 32 -2.98 -3.85 -12.63
N GLY A 33 -2.99 -3.65 -11.31
CA GLY A 33 -4.03 -4.14 -10.40
C GLY A 33 -3.99 -5.63 -10.08
N VAL A 34 -2.81 -6.26 -10.12
CA VAL A 34 -2.65 -7.68 -9.77
C VAL A 34 -2.82 -7.90 -8.26
N SER A 35 -2.24 -7.04 -7.44
CA SER A 35 -2.41 -7.05 -5.98
C SER A 35 -3.87 -6.84 -5.57
N VAL A 36 -4.58 -5.93 -6.26
CA VAL A 36 -6.01 -5.68 -6.04
C VAL A 36 -6.82 -6.95 -6.16
N ALA A 37 -6.60 -7.75 -7.23
CA ALA A 37 -7.29 -9.03 -7.41
C ALA A 37 -7.03 -9.98 -6.24
N LEU A 38 -5.75 -10.16 -5.86
CA LEU A 38 -5.35 -11.04 -4.76
C LEU A 38 -5.95 -10.62 -3.40
N ILE A 39 -6.08 -9.34 -3.16
CA ILE A 39 -6.69 -8.78 -1.95
C ILE A 39 -8.20 -9.01 -1.99
N CYS A 40 -8.85 -8.70 -3.10
CA CYS A 40 -10.30 -8.87 -3.27
C CYS A 40 -10.76 -10.34 -3.15
N GLU A 41 -9.92 -11.30 -3.50
CA GLU A 41 -10.19 -12.74 -3.30
C GLU A 41 -10.32 -13.13 -1.82
N GLN A 42 -9.74 -12.34 -0.90
CA GLN A 42 -9.77 -12.59 0.54
C GLN A 42 -10.86 -11.76 1.26
N LEU A 43 -11.31 -10.66 0.64
CA LEU A 43 -12.35 -9.80 1.19
C LEU A 43 -13.74 -10.42 1.00
N VAL A 44 -14.58 -10.33 2.04
CA VAL A 44 -15.98 -10.76 2.04
C VAL A 44 -16.90 -9.55 2.21
N GLY A 45 -16.84 -8.89 3.36
CA GLY A 45 -17.59 -7.66 3.68
C GLY A 45 -16.77 -6.38 3.52
N GLY A 46 -15.45 -6.51 3.52
CA GLY A 46 -14.53 -5.39 3.39
C GLY A 46 -14.35 -4.88 1.95
N ARG A 47 -13.53 -3.86 1.81
CA ARG A 47 -13.30 -3.17 0.53
C ARG A 47 -11.86 -2.71 0.40
N ILE A 48 -11.40 -2.58 -0.86
CA ILE A 48 -10.14 -1.94 -1.18
C ILE A 48 -10.40 -0.64 -1.94
N THR A 49 -9.83 0.45 -1.45
CA THR A 49 -9.78 1.76 -2.10
C THR A 49 -8.39 1.98 -2.69
N ILE A 50 -8.32 2.38 -3.95
CA ILE A 50 -7.09 2.46 -4.72
C ILE A 50 -6.83 3.91 -5.15
N ILE A 51 -5.59 4.39 -4.96
CA ILE A 51 -5.08 5.63 -5.51
C ILE A 51 -4.02 5.29 -6.55
N GLU A 52 -4.21 5.72 -7.80
CA GLU A 52 -3.26 5.51 -8.88
C GLU A 52 -3.19 6.76 -9.76
N ARG A 53 -1.97 7.28 -9.96
CA ARG A 53 -1.73 8.51 -10.72
C ARG A 53 -1.77 8.34 -12.25
N SER A 54 -1.57 7.12 -12.73
CA SER A 54 -1.57 6.84 -14.17
C SER A 54 -2.96 6.47 -14.66
N ALA A 55 -3.58 7.30 -15.49
CA ALA A 55 -4.87 7.01 -16.11
C ALA A 55 -4.87 5.67 -16.87
N THR A 56 -3.77 5.36 -17.56
CA THR A 56 -3.61 4.07 -18.27
C THR A 56 -3.56 2.90 -17.30
N ALA A 57 -2.88 3.05 -16.15
CA ALA A 57 -2.84 2.01 -15.11
C ALA A 57 -4.22 1.82 -14.49
N VAL A 58 -4.93 2.91 -14.15
CA VAL A 58 -6.33 2.85 -13.67
C VAL A 58 -7.20 2.06 -14.64
N GLN A 59 -7.19 2.40 -15.94
CA GLN A 59 -8.00 1.70 -16.95
C GLN A 59 -7.66 0.20 -17.04
N ARG A 60 -6.38 -0.17 -16.98
CA ARG A 60 -5.94 -1.57 -17.02
C ARG A 60 -6.36 -2.32 -15.75
N ALA A 61 -6.15 -1.70 -14.59
CA ALA A 61 -6.49 -2.29 -13.30
C ALA A 61 -8.01 -2.45 -13.14
N THR A 62 -8.81 -1.45 -13.53
CA THR A 62 -10.28 -1.53 -13.51
C THR A 62 -10.80 -2.65 -14.42
N ARG A 63 -10.24 -2.80 -15.63
CA ARG A 63 -10.63 -3.90 -16.53
C ARG A 63 -10.24 -5.27 -15.96
N ARG A 64 -9.06 -5.39 -15.37
CA ARG A 64 -8.61 -6.64 -14.72
C ARG A 64 -9.54 -7.05 -13.58
N ASN A 65 -10.05 -6.08 -12.82
CA ASN A 65 -10.83 -6.27 -11.61
C ASN A 65 -12.31 -5.92 -11.80
N ALA A 66 -12.85 -6.07 -13.01
CA ALA A 66 -14.19 -5.60 -13.37
C ALA A 66 -15.29 -6.12 -12.44
N ASP A 67 -15.26 -7.39 -12.07
CA ASP A 67 -16.25 -7.99 -11.16
C ASP A 67 -16.15 -7.43 -9.73
N HIS A 68 -14.93 -7.14 -9.27
CA HIS A 68 -14.70 -6.51 -7.95
C HIS A 68 -15.13 -5.04 -7.94
N VAL A 69 -14.97 -4.35 -9.07
CA VAL A 69 -15.47 -2.98 -9.23
C VAL A 69 -17.00 -2.96 -9.29
N ALA A 70 -17.60 -3.86 -10.08
CA ALA A 70 -19.05 -3.96 -10.21
C ALA A 70 -19.74 -4.31 -8.88
N SER A 71 -19.11 -5.12 -8.04
CA SER A 71 -19.60 -5.44 -6.69
C SER A 71 -19.34 -4.36 -5.65
N GLY A 72 -18.60 -3.29 -5.99
CA GLY A 72 -18.20 -2.23 -5.05
C GLY A 72 -17.07 -2.65 -4.09
N ARG A 73 -16.48 -3.84 -4.26
CA ARG A 73 -15.37 -4.32 -3.43
C ARG A 73 -14.05 -3.62 -3.74
N ALA A 74 -13.85 -3.14 -4.98
CA ALA A 74 -12.70 -2.35 -5.39
C ALA A 74 -13.15 -0.98 -5.93
N VAL A 75 -12.59 0.09 -5.37
CA VAL A 75 -12.88 1.48 -5.78
C VAL A 75 -11.59 2.15 -6.23
N PHE A 76 -11.54 2.59 -7.48
CA PHE A 76 -10.36 3.25 -8.07
C PHE A 76 -10.52 4.76 -8.11
N HIS A 77 -9.51 5.47 -7.63
CA HIS A 77 -9.37 6.93 -7.77
C HIS A 77 -8.15 7.23 -8.65
N HIS A 78 -8.36 7.95 -9.74
CA HIS A 78 -7.28 8.50 -10.56
C HIS A 78 -6.76 9.77 -9.87
N LEU A 79 -5.79 9.61 -8.96
CA LEU A 79 -5.21 10.67 -8.14
C LEU A 79 -3.72 10.39 -7.93
N ASP A 80 -2.92 11.44 -7.83
CA ASP A 80 -1.55 11.34 -7.32
C ASP A 80 -1.56 11.53 -5.80
N LEU A 81 -0.89 10.64 -5.06
CA LEU A 81 -0.75 10.77 -3.61
C LEU A 81 -0.10 12.11 -3.20
N ALA A 82 0.76 12.67 -4.07
CA ALA A 82 1.38 13.98 -3.86
C ALA A 82 0.37 15.14 -3.84
N GLU A 83 -0.82 14.95 -4.41
CA GLU A 83 -1.93 15.91 -4.35
C GLU A 83 -2.75 15.71 -3.06
N VAL A 84 -2.07 15.84 -1.91
CA VAL A 84 -2.57 15.49 -0.58
C VAL A 84 -3.97 16.03 -0.30
N ASP A 85 -4.25 17.29 -0.66
CA ASP A 85 -5.56 17.91 -0.43
C ASP A 85 -6.67 17.31 -1.30
N LEU A 86 -6.35 16.92 -2.52
CA LEU A 86 -7.30 16.23 -3.42
C LEU A 86 -7.61 14.84 -2.88
N VAL A 87 -6.59 14.10 -2.46
CA VAL A 87 -6.75 12.76 -1.86
C VAL A 87 -7.57 12.85 -0.58
N ARG A 88 -7.26 13.80 0.32
CA ARG A 88 -8.01 14.03 1.57
C ARG A 88 -9.49 14.30 1.30
N ARG A 89 -9.80 15.13 0.30
CA ARG A 89 -11.20 15.39 -0.09
C ARG A 89 -11.89 14.17 -0.67
N ALA A 90 -11.21 13.42 -1.55
CA ALA A 90 -11.79 12.24 -2.19
C ALA A 90 -12.07 11.11 -1.19
N LEU A 91 -11.26 11.00 -0.13
CA LEU A 91 -11.38 9.97 0.90
C LEU A 91 -12.01 10.50 2.20
N THR A 92 -12.70 11.63 2.16
CA THR A 92 -13.37 12.22 3.34
C THR A 92 -14.28 11.20 4.03
N GLY A 93 -14.07 11.00 5.34
CA GLY A 93 -14.86 10.08 6.17
C GLY A 93 -14.47 8.59 6.00
N GLN A 94 -13.50 8.28 5.15
CA GLN A 94 -12.97 6.91 5.04
C GLN A 94 -11.78 6.72 5.98
N HIS A 95 -11.72 5.55 6.62
CA HIS A 95 -10.59 5.13 7.44
C HIS A 95 -10.26 3.67 7.15
N PHE A 96 -8.97 3.34 7.17
CA PHE A 96 -8.46 2.06 6.73
C PHE A 96 -7.81 1.26 7.85
N ASP A 97 -8.02 -0.03 7.84
CA ASP A 97 -7.33 -0.97 8.74
C ASP A 97 -5.90 -1.20 8.29
N LYS A 98 -5.68 -1.17 6.96
CA LYS A 98 -4.39 -1.45 6.35
C LYS A 98 -4.16 -0.56 5.13
N ALA A 99 -2.90 -0.15 4.96
CA ALA A 99 -2.46 0.54 3.74
C ALA A 99 -1.27 -0.22 3.13
N LEU A 100 -1.24 -0.33 1.80
CA LEU A 100 -0.21 -1.03 1.04
C LEU A 100 0.35 -0.14 -0.07
N ALA A 101 1.67 -0.14 -0.23
CA ALA A 101 2.34 0.37 -1.42
C ALA A 101 3.49 -0.58 -1.81
N VAL A 102 3.54 -0.98 -3.09
CA VAL A 102 4.58 -1.89 -3.60
C VAL A 102 5.41 -1.19 -4.65
N ASN A 103 6.71 -1.09 -4.43
CA ASN A 103 7.68 -0.39 -5.30
C ASN A 103 7.31 1.07 -5.58
N ILE A 104 6.70 1.75 -4.61
CA ILE A 104 6.46 3.20 -4.67
C ILE A 104 7.66 3.94 -4.10
N ASN A 105 8.49 4.48 -4.99
CA ASN A 105 9.77 5.10 -4.63
C ASN A 105 9.64 6.45 -3.90
N LEU A 106 8.45 7.04 -3.89
CA LEU A 106 8.15 8.33 -3.28
C LEU A 106 8.78 8.49 -1.89
N PHE A 107 8.66 7.46 -1.04
CA PHE A 107 8.99 7.51 0.37
C PHE A 107 10.50 7.45 0.69
N TRP A 108 11.37 7.27 -0.32
CA TRP A 108 12.83 7.25 -0.11
C TRP A 108 13.63 8.09 -1.11
N VAL A 109 12.99 8.59 -2.17
CA VAL A 109 13.67 9.44 -3.16
C VAL A 109 13.55 10.94 -2.85
N ARG A 110 12.59 11.33 -2.02
CA ARG A 110 12.38 12.68 -1.53
C ARG A 110 11.65 12.68 -0.18
N PRO A 111 11.65 13.82 0.56
CA PRO A 111 10.78 13.98 1.72
C PRO A 111 9.31 13.78 1.30
N ALA A 112 8.59 12.95 2.04
CA ALA A 112 7.18 12.61 1.81
C ALA A 112 6.32 12.86 3.06
N ASP A 113 6.64 13.95 3.77
CA ASP A 113 6.08 14.27 5.08
C ASP A 113 4.56 14.44 5.05
N ALA A 114 4.06 15.16 4.05
CA ALA A 114 2.65 15.42 3.89
C ALA A 114 1.87 14.16 3.50
N GLU A 115 2.44 13.32 2.64
CA GLU A 115 1.86 12.05 2.22
C GLU A 115 1.84 11.03 3.37
N LEU A 116 2.92 10.95 4.15
CA LEU A 116 2.97 10.08 5.33
C LEU A 116 2.00 10.54 6.41
N GLN A 117 1.88 11.86 6.63
CA GLN A 117 0.88 12.41 7.55
C GLN A 117 -0.54 12.10 7.08
N LEU A 118 -0.83 12.25 5.78
CA LEU A 118 -2.13 11.89 5.21
C LEU A 118 -2.45 10.40 5.45
N ILE A 119 -1.51 9.50 5.17
CA ILE A 119 -1.70 8.06 5.39
C ILE A 119 -1.94 7.78 6.87
N LYS A 120 -1.19 8.45 7.77
CA LYS A 120 -1.39 8.34 9.22
C LYS A 120 -2.80 8.73 9.63
N ASP A 121 -3.31 9.85 9.11
CA ASP A 121 -4.65 10.36 9.39
C ASP A 121 -5.76 9.44 8.86
N LEU A 122 -5.49 8.71 7.76
CA LEU A 122 -6.43 7.79 7.14
C LEU A 122 -6.43 6.40 7.80
N LEU A 123 -5.39 6.05 8.55
CA LEU A 123 -5.35 4.77 9.26
C LEU A 123 -6.19 4.82 10.54
N ARG A 124 -6.93 3.75 10.79
CA ARG A 124 -7.62 3.53 12.07
C ARG A 124 -6.61 3.33 13.21
N PRO A 125 -7.01 3.55 14.47
CA PRO A 125 -6.22 3.10 15.62
C PRO A 125 -5.88 1.61 15.49
N GLY A 126 -4.58 1.27 15.62
CA GLY A 126 -4.08 -0.08 15.40
C GLY A 126 -3.83 -0.47 13.95
N GLY A 127 -4.19 0.39 12.99
CA GLY A 127 -3.94 0.18 11.56
C GLY A 127 -2.45 0.09 11.22
N VAL A 128 -2.13 -0.41 10.02
CA VAL A 128 -0.75 -0.61 9.58
C VAL A 128 -0.53 -0.16 8.14
N LEU A 129 0.55 0.58 7.91
CA LEU A 129 1.11 0.85 6.59
C LEU A 129 2.16 -0.21 6.26
N ARG A 130 2.10 -0.82 5.08
CA ARG A 130 3.13 -1.73 4.55
C ARG A 130 3.72 -1.17 3.27
N LEU A 131 5.01 -0.90 3.31
CA LEU A 131 5.80 -0.45 2.17
C LEU A 131 6.71 -1.59 1.74
N VAL A 132 6.42 -2.18 0.58
CA VAL A 132 7.15 -3.34 0.05
C VAL A 132 8.03 -2.89 -1.12
N TYR A 133 9.29 -3.28 -1.07
CA TYR A 133 10.28 -2.95 -2.11
C TYR A 133 11.02 -4.19 -2.56
N GLU A 134 11.19 -4.32 -3.87
CA GLU A 134 12.12 -5.23 -4.52
C GLU A 134 13.23 -4.38 -5.14
N ALA A 135 14.35 -4.28 -4.44
CA ALA A 135 15.48 -3.48 -4.88
C ALA A 135 16.37 -4.28 -5.85
N PRO A 136 17.15 -3.63 -6.74
CA PRO A 136 18.08 -4.31 -7.64
C PRO A 136 19.22 -5.04 -6.92
N GLY A 137 19.47 -4.74 -5.64
CA GLY A 137 20.52 -5.38 -4.83
C GLY A 137 20.42 -5.02 -3.36
N GLU A 138 21.15 -5.75 -2.52
CA GLU A 138 21.12 -5.63 -1.06
C GLU A 138 21.52 -4.25 -0.53
N GLU A 139 22.50 -3.61 -1.16
CA GLU A 139 22.94 -2.28 -0.75
C GLU A 139 21.85 -1.24 -0.96
N GLN A 140 21.14 -1.28 -2.09
CA GLN A 140 20.02 -0.39 -2.35
C GLN A 140 18.83 -0.72 -1.45
N ALA A 141 18.55 -1.99 -1.18
CA ALA A 141 17.56 -2.42 -0.22
C ALA A 141 17.86 -1.84 1.18
N SER A 142 19.08 -1.97 1.64
CA SER A 142 19.51 -1.43 2.95
C SER A 142 19.37 0.10 3.02
N ARG A 143 19.77 0.81 1.96
CA ARG A 143 19.62 2.28 1.90
C ARG A 143 18.15 2.71 1.92
N ALA A 144 17.31 2.07 1.11
CA ALA A 144 15.88 2.35 1.07
C ALA A 144 15.22 2.03 2.43
N ALA A 145 15.54 0.88 3.04
CA ALA A 145 15.03 0.53 4.35
C ALA A 145 15.35 1.58 5.41
N LYS A 146 16.61 2.03 5.49
CA LYS A 146 17.03 3.07 6.43
C LYS A 146 16.29 4.39 6.22
N ALA A 147 16.21 4.84 4.96
CA ALA A 147 15.55 6.11 4.62
C ALA A 147 14.04 6.07 4.96
N VAL A 148 13.35 5.00 4.55
CA VAL A 148 11.91 4.85 4.82
C VAL A 148 11.63 4.69 6.31
N THR A 149 12.43 3.91 7.02
CA THR A 149 12.28 3.74 8.49
C THR A 149 12.43 5.06 9.22
N ALA A 150 13.45 5.87 8.85
CA ALA A 150 13.65 7.20 9.43
C ALA A 150 12.45 8.12 9.13
N ALA A 151 12.02 8.21 7.86
CA ALA A 151 10.89 9.04 7.46
C ALA A 151 9.59 8.66 8.19
N LEU A 152 9.34 7.37 8.39
CA LEU A 152 8.19 6.89 9.15
C LEU A 152 8.31 7.25 10.64
N ALA A 153 9.49 7.04 11.26
CA ALA A 153 9.73 7.35 12.65
C ALA A 153 9.55 8.84 12.95
N ASP A 154 10.05 9.72 12.07
CA ASP A 154 9.91 11.18 12.17
C ASP A 154 8.42 11.62 12.09
N ARG A 155 7.53 10.79 11.58
CA ARG A 155 6.08 11.02 11.52
C ARG A 155 5.29 10.25 12.59
N GLY A 156 5.97 9.71 13.57
CA GLY A 156 5.34 9.00 14.69
C GLY A 156 4.74 7.67 14.27
N PHE A 157 5.50 6.88 13.51
CA PHE A 157 5.21 5.47 13.29
C PHE A 157 6.23 4.61 14.04
N ALA A 158 5.77 3.62 14.76
CA ALA A 158 6.60 2.49 15.18
C ALA A 158 6.86 1.60 13.96
N THR A 159 8.12 1.26 13.71
CA THR A 159 8.52 0.57 12.48
C THR A 159 9.08 -0.82 12.74
N ALA A 160 8.86 -1.73 11.78
CA ALA A 160 9.48 -3.04 11.73
C ALA A 160 9.87 -3.36 10.28
N VAL A 161 11.05 -3.96 10.09
CA VAL A 161 11.55 -4.39 8.78
C VAL A 161 11.54 -5.91 8.72
N THR A 162 10.97 -6.46 7.65
CA THR A 162 10.96 -7.89 7.35
C THR A 162 11.55 -8.08 5.95
N THR A 163 12.43 -9.06 5.79
CA THR A 163 12.99 -9.45 4.49
C THR A 163 12.46 -10.81 4.09
N ALA A 164 12.27 -11.02 2.79
CA ALA A 164 11.98 -12.33 2.23
C ALA A 164 13.25 -13.21 2.17
N SER A 165 13.13 -14.40 1.59
CA SER A 165 14.30 -15.26 1.33
C SER A 165 15.34 -14.59 0.42
N SER A 166 14.90 -13.73 -0.50
CA SER A 166 15.76 -12.79 -1.21
C SER A 166 15.91 -11.51 -0.39
N PRO A 167 17.13 -11.14 0.04
CA PRO A 167 17.35 -9.95 0.87
C PRO A 167 17.07 -8.63 0.13
N SER A 168 16.92 -8.68 -1.19
CA SER A 168 16.48 -7.51 -2.01
C SER A 168 14.98 -7.24 -1.93
N LEU A 169 14.17 -8.21 -1.47
CA LEU A 169 12.74 -8.07 -1.27
C LEU A 169 12.45 -7.84 0.22
N MET A 170 11.95 -6.66 0.56
CA MET A 170 11.72 -6.23 1.93
C MET A 170 10.38 -5.54 2.10
N CYS A 171 9.85 -5.60 3.32
CA CYS A 171 8.69 -4.85 3.78
C CYS A 171 9.07 -4.01 4.99
N ILE A 172 8.76 -2.73 4.94
CA ILE A 172 8.79 -1.83 6.08
C ILE A 172 7.34 -1.64 6.54
N ALA A 173 7.03 -2.13 7.72
CA ALA A 173 5.74 -1.89 8.36
C ALA A 173 5.83 -0.66 9.26
N GLY A 174 4.83 0.22 9.18
CA GLY A 174 4.66 1.36 10.06
C GLY A 174 3.31 1.31 10.76
N ARG A 175 3.29 1.39 12.09
CA ARG A 175 2.07 1.55 12.89
C ARG A 175 2.06 2.93 13.52
N PRO A 176 1.00 3.74 13.33
CA PRO A 176 0.88 5.02 14.00
C PRO A 176 1.05 4.86 15.51
N THR A 177 1.95 5.65 16.10
CA THR A 177 1.98 5.82 17.56
C THR A 177 0.99 6.91 17.93
N HIS A 178 0.07 6.61 18.82
CA HIS A 178 -0.80 7.61 19.42
C HIS A 178 -0.11 8.03 20.72
N ASP A 179 0.15 9.32 20.86
CA ASP A 179 0.54 9.87 22.16
C ASP A 179 -0.61 9.59 23.14
N ALA A 180 -0.26 8.94 24.24
CA ALA A 180 -1.20 8.56 25.30
C ALA A 180 -1.66 9.80 26.08
#